data_d2b0001ae11a7cc8baf935b07bdefb9a
#
_entry.id   d2b0001ae11a7cc8baf935b07bdefb9a
#
_cell.length_a   1.000
_cell.length_b   1.000
_cell.length_c   1.000
_cell.angle_alpha   90.00
_cell.angle_beta   90.00
_cell.angle_gamma   90.00
#
_symmetry.space_group_name_H-M   'P 1'
#
loop_
_entity.id
_entity.type
_entity.pdbx_description
1 polymer ?
#
loop_
_entity_poly.entity_id
_entity_poly.type
_entity_poly.pdbx_seq_one_letter_code
_entity_poly.pdbx_strand_id
1 'polypeptide(L)'
;ELEVGEPWSKEILNKYKETNKNILVNFTADWCLTCKVNEAIVFKSDSFKKLINDGDLIYLVADWTNYDPLITGELEKYKRGGVPLYLYWGAEEKTPRILPAILTNKIFYDAIK
;
A
#
# COMPACT_ATOMS: atom_id res chain seq x y z
N GLU A 1 -2.34 -1.25 14.27
CA GLU A 1 -1.39 -0.19 13.95
C GLU A 1 -0.16 -0.75 13.27
N LEU A 2 0.32 -0.07 12.23
CA LEU A 2 1.48 -0.50 11.47
C LEU A 2 2.71 0.24 11.97
N GLU A 3 3.75 -0.52 12.33
CA GLU A 3 4.99 0.06 12.87
C GLU A 3 5.88 0.65 11.79
N VAL A 4 5.72 0.20 10.55
CA VAL A 4 6.46 0.73 9.41
C VAL A 4 5.47 1.37 8.47
N GLY A 5 5.94 2.32 7.69
CA GLY A 5 5.09 3.00 6.75
C GLY A 5 4.76 4.40 7.21
N GLU A 6 4.46 5.23 6.24
CA GLU A 6 4.11 6.63 6.46
C GLU A 6 2.64 6.81 6.11
N PRO A 7 1.95 7.76 6.77
CA PRO A 7 0.58 8.09 6.37
C PRO A 7 0.56 8.57 4.93
N TRP A 8 -0.37 8.03 4.15
CA TRP A 8 -0.56 8.45 2.77
C TRP A 8 -1.12 9.86 2.70
N SER A 9 -0.61 10.64 1.77
CA SER A 9 -1.29 11.82 1.26
C SER A 9 -0.92 11.94 -0.21
N LYS A 10 -1.73 12.71 -0.94
CA LYS A 10 -1.44 12.92 -2.35
C LYS A 10 -0.07 13.59 -2.52
N GLU A 11 0.24 14.52 -1.65
CA GLU A 11 1.50 15.25 -1.68
C GLU A 11 2.70 14.33 -1.44
N ILE A 12 2.60 13.46 -0.44
CA ILE A 12 3.70 12.55 -0.12
C ILE A 12 3.89 11.53 -1.25
N LEU A 13 2.80 11.00 -1.79
CA LEU A 13 2.91 10.08 -2.91
C LEU A 13 3.60 10.73 -4.10
N ASN A 14 3.17 11.94 -4.46
CA ASN A 14 3.77 12.63 -5.60
C ASN A 14 5.25 12.93 -5.38
N LYS A 15 5.62 13.29 -4.16
CA LYS A 15 7.01 13.54 -3.81
C LYS A 15 7.87 12.30 -4.06
N TYR A 16 7.42 11.15 -3.59
CA TYR A 16 8.19 9.92 -3.79
C TYR A 16 8.20 9.48 -5.25
N LYS A 17 7.11 9.72 -5.98
CA LYS A 17 7.07 9.39 -7.41
C LYS A 17 8.14 10.17 -8.19
N GLU A 18 8.42 11.39 -7.76
CA GLU A 18 9.45 12.20 -8.42
C GLU A 18 10.86 11.69 -8.17
N THR A 19 11.05 10.85 -7.15
CA THR A 19 12.37 10.31 -6.81
C THR A 19 12.64 8.95 -7.42
N ASN A 20 11.72 8.45 -8.26
CA ASN A 20 11.87 7.15 -8.94
C ASN A 20 12.08 5.99 -7.96
N LYS A 21 11.32 6.01 -6.87
CA LYS A 21 11.34 4.94 -5.87
C LYS A 21 10.24 3.92 -6.16
N ASN A 22 10.45 2.70 -5.69
CA ASN A 22 9.37 1.72 -5.64
C ASN A 22 8.42 2.11 -4.51
N ILE A 23 7.12 2.17 -4.78
CA ILE A 23 6.14 2.66 -3.81
C ILE A 23 4.97 1.71 -3.72
N LEU A 24 4.61 1.35 -2.50
CA LEU A 24 3.40 0.59 -2.22
C LEU A 24 2.47 1.44 -1.37
N VAL A 25 1.21 1.57 -1.80
CA VAL A 25 0.18 2.23 -1.00
C VAL A 25 -0.82 1.17 -0.56
N ASN A 26 -0.99 1.06 0.75
CA ASN A 26 -1.93 0.14 1.38
C ASN A 26 -3.14 0.92 1.86
N PHE A 27 -4.30 0.71 1.20
CA PHE A 27 -5.57 1.28 1.65
C PHE A 27 -6.22 0.26 2.58
N THR A 28 -6.37 0.63 3.84
CA THR A 28 -6.74 -0.31 4.91
C THR A 28 -7.72 0.35 5.89
N ALA A 29 -8.26 -0.43 6.80
CA ALA A 29 -9.10 0.05 7.89
C ALA A 29 -9.01 -0.94 9.05
N ASP A 30 -9.17 -0.44 10.27
CA ASP A 30 -9.10 -1.30 11.46
C ASP A 30 -10.18 -2.37 11.46
N TRP A 31 -11.36 -2.06 10.89
CA TRP A 31 -12.50 -2.99 10.87
C TRP A 31 -12.45 -3.97 9.69
N CYS A 32 -11.42 -3.91 8.86
CA CYS A 32 -11.34 -4.74 7.66
C CYS A 32 -10.56 -6.02 7.97
N LEU A 33 -11.27 -7.13 8.10
CA LEU A 33 -10.63 -8.40 8.44
C LEU A 33 -9.61 -8.84 7.40
N THR A 34 -9.98 -8.76 6.13
CA THR A 34 -9.05 -9.14 5.05
C THR A 34 -7.77 -8.30 5.09
N CYS A 35 -7.92 -7.00 5.35
CA CYS A 35 -6.75 -6.13 5.48
C CYS A 35 -5.84 -6.61 6.61
N LYS A 36 -6.43 -6.97 7.75
CA LYS A 36 -5.63 -7.39 8.91
C LYS A 36 -4.91 -8.70 8.65
N VAL A 37 -5.55 -9.64 7.96
CA VAL A 37 -4.91 -10.91 7.63
C VAL A 37 -3.74 -10.66 6.68
N ASN A 38 -3.94 -9.86 5.64
CA ASN A 38 -2.86 -9.55 4.69
C ASN A 38 -1.69 -8.87 5.38
N GLU A 39 -1.99 -7.94 6.30
CA GLU A 39 -0.94 -7.23 7.03
C GLU A 39 -0.14 -8.18 7.92
N ALA A 40 -0.83 -9.09 8.61
CA ALA A 40 -0.15 -10.04 9.47
C ALA A 40 0.76 -10.97 8.67
N ILE A 41 0.32 -11.41 7.50
CA ILE A 41 1.09 -12.36 6.70
C ILE A 41 2.23 -11.68 5.94
N VAL A 42 1.98 -10.52 5.35
CA VAL A 42 2.94 -9.89 4.43
C VAL A 42 3.61 -8.66 5.03
N PHE A 43 2.81 -7.69 5.50
CA PHE A 43 3.36 -6.36 5.79
C PHE A 43 4.00 -6.26 7.17
N LYS A 44 3.77 -7.23 8.04
CA LYS A 44 4.45 -7.31 9.34
C LYS A 44 5.56 -8.35 9.33
N SER A 45 5.84 -8.96 8.19
CA SER A 45 6.91 -9.96 8.08
C SER A 45 8.28 -9.29 8.16
N ASP A 46 9.28 -10.06 8.58
CA ASP A 46 10.65 -9.55 8.64
C ASP A 46 11.19 -9.18 7.27
N SER A 47 10.84 -9.97 6.25
CA SER A 47 11.32 -9.68 4.89
C SER A 47 10.75 -8.36 4.37
N PHE A 48 9.48 -8.05 4.68
CA PHE A 48 8.89 -6.79 4.26
C PHE A 48 9.54 -5.62 5.00
N LYS A 49 9.72 -5.76 6.32
CA LYS A 49 10.39 -4.72 7.11
C LYS A 49 11.79 -4.45 6.59
N LYS A 50 12.50 -5.49 6.13
CA LYS A 50 13.82 -5.31 5.57
C LYS A 50 13.79 -4.48 4.31
N LEU A 51 12.81 -4.70 3.42
CA LEU A 51 12.67 -3.87 2.22
C LEU A 51 12.55 -2.39 2.59
N ILE A 52 11.73 -2.08 3.59
CA ILE A 52 11.53 -0.71 4.03
C ILE A 52 12.82 -0.14 4.62
N ASN A 53 13.45 -0.89 5.52
CA ASN A 53 14.65 -0.42 6.21
C ASN A 53 15.83 -0.23 5.28
N ASP A 54 15.91 -1.05 4.23
CA ASP A 54 17.00 -0.94 3.23
C ASP A 54 16.75 0.17 2.21
N GLY A 55 15.58 0.82 2.27
CA GLY A 55 15.24 1.86 1.30
C GLY A 55 14.80 1.33 -0.05
N ASP A 56 14.53 0.03 -0.15
CA ASP A 56 14.14 -0.59 -1.42
C ASP A 56 12.66 -0.42 -1.73
N LEU A 57 11.87 -0.02 -0.75
CA LEU A 57 10.43 0.17 -0.92
C LEU A 57 9.94 1.28 -0.01
N ILE A 58 9.20 2.22 -0.58
CA ILE A 58 8.45 3.23 0.18
C ILE A 58 7.07 2.66 0.46
N TYR A 59 6.66 2.67 1.71
CA TYR A 59 5.39 2.07 2.14
C TYR A 59 4.51 3.14 2.75
N LEU A 60 3.39 3.42 2.08
CA LEU A 60 2.43 4.43 2.53
C LEU A 60 1.14 3.75 2.93
N VAL A 61 0.52 4.22 4.00
CA VAL A 61 -0.71 3.64 4.54
C VAL A 61 -1.82 4.68 4.48
N ALA A 62 -2.89 4.34 3.78
CA ALA A 62 -4.09 5.15 3.69
C ALA A 62 -5.14 4.50 4.59
N ASP A 63 -5.30 5.04 5.79
CA ASP A 63 -6.16 4.47 6.83
C ASP A 63 -7.58 5.01 6.66
N TRP A 64 -8.49 4.16 6.23
CA TRP A 64 -9.87 4.52 5.93
C TRP A 64 -10.82 4.12 7.07
N THR A 65 -10.28 3.90 8.27
CA THR A 65 -11.10 3.47 9.43
C THR A 65 -12.28 4.41 9.66
N ASN A 66 -12.06 5.72 9.51
CA ASN A 66 -13.07 6.74 9.74
C ASN A 66 -13.59 7.35 8.43
N TYR A 67 -13.42 6.65 7.32
CA TYR A 67 -13.97 7.06 6.01
C TYR A 67 -13.49 8.44 5.56
N ASP A 68 -12.21 8.71 5.76
CA ASP A 68 -11.59 9.98 5.35
C ASP A 68 -11.97 10.30 3.90
N PRO A 69 -12.55 11.50 3.63
CA PRO A 69 -13.03 11.83 2.29
C PRO A 69 -11.94 11.83 1.22
N LEU A 70 -10.71 12.20 1.57
CA LEU A 70 -9.62 12.21 0.60
C LEU A 70 -9.28 10.78 0.19
N ILE A 71 -9.30 9.85 1.12
CA ILE A 71 -9.08 8.44 0.83
C ILE A 71 -10.25 7.86 0.06
N THR A 72 -11.48 8.22 0.45
CA THR A 72 -12.67 7.79 -0.29
C THR A 72 -12.56 8.19 -1.77
N GLY A 73 -12.16 9.43 -2.02
CA GLY A 73 -12.00 9.90 -3.40
C GLY A 73 -10.96 9.10 -4.17
N GLU A 74 -9.88 8.72 -3.51
CA GLU A 74 -8.85 7.93 -4.16
C GLU A 74 -9.35 6.51 -4.47
N LEU A 75 -10.08 5.89 -3.53
CA LEU A 75 -10.68 4.58 -3.77
C LEU A 75 -11.62 4.62 -4.99
N GLU A 76 -12.44 5.66 -5.06
CA GLU A 76 -13.38 5.82 -6.17
C GLU A 76 -12.66 5.99 -7.51
N LYS A 77 -11.52 6.66 -7.49
CA LYS A 77 -10.70 6.82 -8.69
C LYS A 77 -10.32 5.48 -9.29
N TYR A 78 -10.10 4.48 -8.46
CA TYR A 78 -9.77 3.12 -8.89
C TYR A 78 -11.00 2.21 -8.90
N LYS A 79 -12.19 2.81 -8.81
CA LYS A 79 -13.47 2.10 -8.91
C LYS A 79 -13.64 1.06 -7.81
N ARG A 80 -13.17 1.41 -6.61
CA ARG A 80 -13.32 0.56 -5.43
C ARG A 80 -14.30 1.20 -4.47
N GLY A 81 -15.22 0.38 -3.96
CA GLY A 81 -16.16 0.82 -2.94
C GLY A 81 -15.65 0.64 -1.53
N GLY A 82 -14.45 0.11 -1.36
CA GLY A 82 -13.90 -0.12 -0.04
C GLY A 82 -12.51 -0.71 -0.10
N VAL A 83 -12.05 -1.18 1.06
CA VAL A 83 -10.70 -1.72 1.26
C VAL A 83 -10.77 -3.25 1.33
N PRO A 84 -9.68 -3.97 1.08
CA PRO A 84 -8.33 -3.45 0.79
C PRO A 84 -8.15 -3.04 -0.67
N LEU A 85 -7.23 -2.10 -0.87
CA LEU A 85 -6.73 -1.78 -2.19
C LEU A 85 -5.22 -1.59 -2.06
N TYR A 86 -4.46 -2.25 -2.91
CA TYR A 86 -3.01 -2.16 -2.90
C TYR A 86 -2.54 -1.65 -4.25
N LEU A 87 -1.87 -0.50 -4.23
CA LEU A 87 -1.33 0.11 -5.44
C LEU A 87 0.19 0.06 -5.36
N TYR A 88 0.83 -0.41 -6.42
CA TYR A 88 2.28 -0.52 -6.46
C TYR A 88 2.82 0.20 -7.69
N TRP A 89 3.77 1.10 -7.47
CA TRP A 89 4.53 1.75 -8.54
C TRP A 89 5.95 1.21 -8.49
N GLY A 90 6.39 0.52 -9.54
CA GLY A 90 7.80 0.26 -9.71
C GLY A 90 8.53 1.56 -10.00
N ALA A 91 9.84 1.58 -9.73
CA ALA A 91 10.66 2.77 -10.05
C ALA A 91 10.43 3.14 -11.50
N GLU A 92 10.13 4.41 -11.76
CA GLU A 92 9.89 4.96 -13.10
C GLU A 92 8.55 4.58 -13.73
N GLU A 93 7.73 3.74 -13.07
CA GLU A 93 6.39 3.49 -13.57
C GLU A 93 5.49 4.67 -13.26
N LYS A 94 4.67 5.08 -14.23
CA LYS A 94 3.80 6.25 -14.06
C LYS A 94 2.41 5.88 -13.61
N THR A 95 1.98 4.64 -13.89
CA THR A 95 0.69 4.15 -13.48
C THR A 95 0.89 2.97 -12.54
N PRO A 96 0.01 2.82 -11.53
CA PRO A 96 0.21 1.75 -10.57
C PRO A 96 -0.28 0.41 -11.08
N ARG A 97 0.30 -0.65 -10.53
CA ARG A 97 -0.26 -1.99 -10.61
C ARG A 97 -1.23 -2.16 -9.46
N ILE A 98 -2.40 -2.73 -9.73
CA ILE A 98 -3.36 -3.05 -8.67
C ILE A 98 -3.11 -4.50 -8.28
N LEU A 99 -2.72 -4.72 -7.01
CA LEU A 99 -2.43 -6.06 -6.54
C LEU A 99 -3.72 -6.78 -6.14
N PRO A 100 -3.69 -8.12 -6.05
CA PRO A 100 -4.87 -8.87 -5.60
C PRO A 100 -5.29 -8.47 -4.20
N ALA A 101 -6.58 -8.55 -3.92
CA ALA A 101 -7.12 -8.18 -2.61
C ALA A 101 -6.74 -9.17 -1.52
N ILE A 102 -6.47 -10.44 -1.89
CA ILE A 102 -6.05 -11.45 -0.93
C ILE A 102 -4.61 -11.79 -1.24
N LEU A 103 -3.74 -11.64 -0.23
CA LEU A 103 -2.31 -11.78 -0.41
C LEU A 103 -1.75 -12.97 0.35
N THR A 104 -0.78 -13.62 -0.28
CA THR A 104 0.21 -14.45 0.38
C THR A 104 1.56 -13.82 0.08
N ASN A 105 2.61 -14.28 0.75
CA ASN A 105 3.94 -13.76 0.43
C ASN A 105 4.30 -14.05 -1.02
N LYS A 106 3.97 -15.25 -1.53
CA LYS A 106 4.26 -15.56 -2.93
C LYS A 106 3.52 -14.62 -3.88
N ILE A 107 2.22 -14.41 -3.65
CA ILE A 107 1.43 -13.54 -4.50
C ILE A 107 1.99 -12.12 -4.49
N PHE A 108 2.30 -11.61 -3.29
CA PHE A 108 2.80 -10.25 -3.16
C PHE A 108 4.14 -10.08 -3.89
N TYR A 109 5.11 -10.94 -3.60
CA TYR A 109 6.44 -10.77 -4.18
C TYR A 109 6.44 -11.03 -5.68
N ASP A 110 5.60 -11.94 -6.18
CA ASP A 110 5.46 -12.12 -7.62
C ASP A 110 4.87 -10.87 -8.28
N ALA A 111 3.95 -10.21 -7.61
CA ALA A 111 3.25 -9.04 -8.20
C ALA A 111 4.15 -7.81 -8.30
N ILE A 112 5.16 -7.70 -7.45
CA ILE A 112 6.03 -6.51 -7.46
C ILE A 112 7.35 -6.74 -8.18
N LYS A 113 7.52 -7.87 -8.83
CA LYS A 113 8.72 -8.11 -9.65
C LYS A 113 8.85 -7.12 -10.79
#